data_1374dbaba054040904cbde41eb57ea96
#
_entry.id   1374dbaba054040904cbde41eb57ea96
#
_cell.length_a   1.000
_cell.length_b   1.000
_cell.length_c   1.000
_cell.angle_alpha   90.00
_cell.angle_beta   90.00
_cell.angle_gamma   90.00
#
_symmetry.space_group_name_H-M   'P 1'
#
loop_
_entity.id
_entity.type
_entity.pdbx_description
1 polymer ?
#
loop_
_entity_poly.entity_id
_entity_poly.type
_entity_poly.pdbx_seq_one_letter_code
_entity_poly.pdbx_strand_id
1 'polypeptide(L)'
;MKQSDLAINFDDLILITGANGFIGSKVVETLLAYGFNNLRCFVRSSSDLTKLNKIINSFPVANIEMVYGNLLSRNDCQIASKGVAIIFHVAAGIEKTFPGCFMNSVMTTQNLLESIIQSETFKRFLNVSSFAVYSNMKIKRGGLLDEDCELEDQFMSRYDAYCFGKVKQDAIVMEYGEKYKIPYVIIRPGAVYGPGAKGSIHSRVGIGTFGIFLHIGGSNRVPLTYIDNCADAIVLAGVKSGVSGEVFNIIDDDLPMSRQFLRMYKDKVKHFKSIYVPYRVFYLFCYLWEKYSMWSDGQLPLAFNRRKCAAEWKGNRYSNKKLKDLLGWKPKVSTKNALKRHFEYFKGLENINA
;
A
#
# COMPACT_ATOMS: atom_id res chain seq x y z
N MET A 1 -10.11 -11.03 -19.83
CA MET A 1 -9.34 -12.21 -19.36
C MET A 1 -10.07 -13.47 -19.83
N LYS A 2 -9.34 -14.53 -20.19
CA LYS A 2 -9.98 -15.82 -20.50
C LYS A 2 -10.19 -16.56 -19.18
N GLN A 3 -11.30 -17.30 -19.05
CA GLN A 3 -11.61 -18.10 -17.85
C GLN A 3 -10.48 -19.10 -17.51
N SER A 4 -9.83 -19.67 -18.52
CA SER A 4 -8.69 -20.60 -18.36
C SER A 4 -7.47 -20.00 -17.61
N ASP A 5 -7.35 -18.67 -17.61
CA ASP A 5 -6.22 -17.97 -17.00
C ASP A 5 -6.53 -17.53 -15.54
N LEU A 6 -7.73 -17.86 -15.05
CA LEU A 6 -8.22 -17.43 -13.73
C LEU A 6 -8.16 -18.57 -12.71
N ALA A 7 -7.86 -18.23 -11.48
CA ALA A 7 -7.92 -19.12 -10.31
C ALA A 7 -9.36 -19.28 -9.78
N ILE A 8 -10.26 -18.36 -10.16
CA ILE A 8 -11.66 -18.30 -9.71
C ILE A 8 -12.60 -18.15 -10.92
N ASN A 9 -13.88 -18.46 -10.72
CA ASN A 9 -14.95 -18.18 -11.67
C ASN A 9 -15.48 -16.75 -11.46
N PHE A 10 -16.14 -16.19 -12.48
CA PHE A 10 -16.74 -14.86 -12.37
C PHE A 10 -17.85 -14.77 -11.30
N ASP A 11 -18.51 -15.88 -11.00
CA ASP A 11 -19.62 -15.97 -10.02
C ASP A 11 -19.13 -16.34 -8.61
N ASP A 12 -17.83 -16.66 -8.44
CA ASP A 12 -17.27 -16.95 -7.12
C ASP A 12 -17.37 -15.74 -6.20
N LEU A 13 -17.74 -15.97 -4.94
CA LEU A 13 -17.85 -14.90 -3.96
C LEU A 13 -16.49 -14.36 -3.55
N ILE A 14 -16.29 -13.05 -3.68
CA ILE A 14 -15.06 -12.33 -3.37
C ILE A 14 -15.27 -11.45 -2.16
N LEU A 15 -14.47 -11.63 -1.11
CA LEU A 15 -14.43 -10.74 0.06
C LEU A 15 -13.37 -9.65 -0.11
N ILE A 16 -13.76 -8.39 0.09
CA ILE A 16 -12.86 -7.25 0.11
C ILE A 16 -12.89 -6.59 1.50
N THR A 17 -11.80 -6.62 2.23
CA THR A 17 -11.66 -5.88 3.48
C THR A 17 -11.10 -4.49 3.22
N GLY A 18 -11.56 -3.50 3.98
CA GLY A 18 -11.17 -2.11 3.72
C GLY A 18 -11.76 -1.55 2.43
N ALA A 19 -12.90 -2.09 1.98
CA ALA A 19 -13.57 -1.77 0.72
C ALA A 19 -13.92 -0.28 0.56
N ASN A 20 -14.18 0.45 1.66
CA ASN A 20 -14.45 1.90 1.65
C ASN A 20 -13.19 2.77 1.61
N GLY A 21 -11.98 2.18 1.76
CA GLY A 21 -10.71 2.89 1.76
C GLY A 21 -10.27 3.40 0.37
N PHE A 22 -9.18 4.18 0.33
CA PHE A 22 -8.63 4.74 -0.90
C PHE A 22 -8.30 3.69 -1.96
N ILE A 23 -7.57 2.63 -1.57
CA ILE A 23 -7.22 1.51 -2.46
C ILE A 23 -8.42 0.55 -2.60
N GLY A 24 -9.08 0.20 -1.49
CA GLY A 24 -10.14 -0.81 -1.48
C GLY A 24 -11.33 -0.45 -2.37
N SER A 25 -11.79 0.81 -2.33
CA SER A 25 -12.89 1.26 -3.20
C SER A 25 -12.53 1.16 -4.69
N LYS A 26 -11.27 1.40 -5.05
CA LYS A 26 -10.80 1.25 -6.43
C LYS A 26 -10.62 -0.22 -6.82
N VAL A 27 -10.27 -1.11 -5.87
CA VAL A 27 -10.26 -2.56 -6.09
C VAL A 27 -11.68 -3.08 -6.36
N VAL A 28 -12.69 -2.64 -5.59
CA VAL A 28 -14.10 -2.97 -5.85
C VAL A 28 -14.51 -2.53 -7.25
N GLU A 29 -14.28 -1.27 -7.62
CA GLU A 29 -14.58 -0.73 -8.94
C GLU A 29 -13.89 -1.53 -10.06
N THR A 30 -12.64 -1.92 -9.85
CA THR A 30 -11.85 -2.67 -10.84
C THR A 30 -12.36 -4.10 -10.99
N LEU A 31 -12.71 -4.80 -9.90
CA LEU A 31 -13.32 -6.13 -9.94
C LEU A 31 -14.63 -6.12 -10.75
N LEU A 32 -15.50 -5.15 -10.47
CA LEU A 32 -16.76 -4.97 -11.20
C LEU A 32 -16.53 -4.68 -12.67
N ALA A 33 -15.57 -3.83 -13.01
CA ALA A 33 -15.19 -3.53 -14.40
C ALA A 33 -14.60 -4.74 -15.13
N TYR A 34 -14.03 -5.71 -14.42
CA TYR A 34 -13.60 -6.99 -14.99
C TYR A 34 -14.70 -8.05 -15.08
N GLY A 35 -15.91 -7.76 -14.59
CA GLY A 35 -17.06 -8.65 -14.64
C GLY A 35 -17.21 -9.58 -13.43
N PHE A 36 -16.43 -9.41 -12.36
CA PHE A 36 -16.64 -10.11 -11.10
C PHE A 36 -17.75 -9.42 -10.32
N ASN A 37 -18.96 -9.98 -10.40
CA ASN A 37 -20.18 -9.32 -9.92
C ASN A 37 -20.68 -9.84 -8.57
N ASN A 38 -20.00 -10.80 -7.94
CA ASN A 38 -20.40 -11.38 -6.65
C ASN A 38 -19.40 -10.98 -5.56
N LEU A 39 -19.64 -9.81 -4.96
CA LEU A 39 -18.70 -9.19 -4.03
C LEU A 39 -19.29 -9.06 -2.63
N ARG A 40 -18.48 -9.32 -1.61
CA ARG A 40 -18.77 -9.03 -0.21
C ARG A 40 -17.78 -7.95 0.28
N CYS A 41 -18.32 -6.78 0.65
CA CYS A 41 -17.55 -5.65 1.15
C CYS A 41 -17.60 -5.62 2.67
N PHE A 42 -16.46 -5.93 3.33
CA PHE A 42 -16.35 -5.83 4.78
C PHE A 42 -15.95 -4.43 5.21
N VAL A 43 -16.80 -3.78 6.00
CA VAL A 43 -16.63 -2.40 6.47
C VAL A 43 -16.98 -2.27 7.95
N ARG A 44 -16.42 -1.26 8.62
CA ARG A 44 -16.80 -0.93 10.01
C ARG A 44 -18.13 -0.16 10.01
N SER A 45 -18.92 -0.29 11.07
CA SER A 45 -20.21 0.43 11.23
C SER A 45 -20.03 1.96 11.17
N SER A 46 -18.85 2.46 11.58
CA SER A 46 -18.51 3.90 11.54
C SER A 46 -17.91 4.37 10.21
N SER A 47 -17.89 3.52 9.17
CA SER A 47 -17.26 3.86 7.88
C SER A 47 -18.11 4.84 7.09
N ASP A 48 -17.46 5.85 6.47
CA ASP A 48 -18.08 6.62 5.39
C ASP A 48 -18.13 5.76 4.12
N LEU A 49 -19.34 5.51 3.65
CA LEU A 49 -19.63 4.68 2.47
C LEU A 49 -19.97 5.50 1.23
N THR A 50 -19.95 6.83 1.29
CA THR A 50 -20.38 7.71 0.21
C THR A 50 -19.71 7.37 -1.12
N LYS A 51 -18.39 7.20 -1.12
CA LYS A 51 -17.64 6.83 -2.33
C LYS A 51 -17.96 5.42 -2.80
N LEU A 52 -18.02 4.45 -1.88
CA LEU A 52 -18.30 3.05 -2.19
C LEU A 52 -19.71 2.90 -2.78
N ASN A 53 -20.70 3.56 -2.19
CA ASN A 53 -22.08 3.54 -2.69
C ASN A 53 -22.21 4.14 -4.11
N LYS A 54 -21.45 5.21 -4.42
CA LYS A 54 -21.41 5.75 -5.80
C LYS A 54 -20.89 4.71 -6.79
N ILE A 55 -19.86 3.96 -6.43
CA ILE A 55 -19.31 2.88 -7.26
C ILE A 55 -20.36 1.77 -7.43
N ILE A 56 -20.95 1.29 -6.35
CA ILE A 56 -21.97 0.21 -6.37
C ILE A 56 -23.15 0.61 -7.27
N ASN A 57 -23.65 1.82 -7.14
CA ASN A 57 -24.77 2.31 -7.94
C ASN A 57 -24.46 2.39 -9.45
N SER A 58 -23.18 2.44 -9.83
CA SER A 58 -22.75 2.42 -11.25
C SER A 58 -22.77 1.00 -11.86
N PHE A 59 -22.98 -0.04 -11.03
CA PHE A 59 -23.03 -1.45 -11.45
C PHE A 59 -24.29 -2.15 -10.94
N PRO A 60 -25.48 -1.78 -11.44
CA PRO A 60 -26.78 -2.21 -10.87
C PRO A 60 -27.07 -3.71 -10.99
N VAL A 61 -26.37 -4.42 -11.86
CA VAL A 61 -26.52 -5.89 -12.03
C VAL A 61 -25.62 -6.72 -11.10
N ALA A 62 -24.71 -6.06 -10.38
CA ALA A 62 -23.79 -6.75 -9.49
C ALA A 62 -24.47 -7.13 -8.16
N ASN A 63 -24.18 -8.34 -7.67
CA ASN A 63 -24.55 -8.79 -6.35
C ASN A 63 -23.50 -8.36 -5.33
N ILE A 64 -23.79 -7.29 -4.58
CA ILE A 64 -22.84 -6.74 -3.61
C ILE A 64 -23.45 -6.76 -2.22
N GLU A 65 -22.86 -7.59 -1.38
CA GLU A 65 -23.22 -7.74 0.03
C GLU A 65 -22.35 -6.84 0.90
N MET A 66 -22.98 -6.05 1.77
CA MET A 66 -22.29 -5.24 2.77
C MET A 66 -22.27 -5.96 4.11
N VAL A 67 -21.10 -6.32 4.61
CA VAL A 67 -20.91 -6.93 5.93
C VAL A 67 -20.28 -5.93 6.87
N TYR A 68 -20.99 -5.59 7.93
CA TYR A 68 -20.53 -4.70 8.98
C TYR A 68 -19.89 -5.48 10.12
N GLY A 69 -18.68 -5.13 10.50
CA GLY A 69 -17.99 -5.83 11.58
C GLY A 69 -16.62 -5.25 11.91
N ASN A 70 -15.92 -5.95 12.79
CA ASN A 70 -14.56 -5.63 13.23
C ASN A 70 -13.62 -6.82 12.98
N LEU A 71 -12.57 -6.63 12.22
CA LEU A 71 -11.57 -7.68 11.93
C LEU A 71 -10.82 -8.19 13.19
N LEU A 72 -10.92 -7.49 14.32
CA LEU A 72 -10.44 -8.00 15.61
C LEU A 72 -11.41 -9.02 16.25
N SER A 73 -12.65 -9.11 15.77
CA SER A 73 -13.61 -10.11 16.17
C SER A 73 -13.47 -11.37 15.29
N ARG A 74 -13.14 -12.49 15.91
CA ARG A 74 -13.06 -13.79 15.20
C ARG A 74 -14.41 -14.17 14.60
N ASN A 75 -15.50 -13.95 15.34
CA ASN A 75 -16.86 -14.23 14.88
C ASN A 75 -17.20 -13.42 13.62
N ASP A 76 -16.89 -12.12 13.59
CA ASP A 76 -17.15 -11.29 12.42
C ASP A 76 -16.34 -11.76 11.21
N CYS A 77 -15.08 -12.18 11.43
CA CYS A 77 -14.25 -12.76 10.37
C CYS A 77 -14.82 -14.07 9.84
N GLN A 78 -15.33 -14.96 10.72
CA GLN A 78 -15.99 -16.21 10.32
C GLN A 78 -17.26 -15.96 9.49
N ILE A 79 -18.10 -15.02 9.93
CA ILE A 79 -19.31 -14.63 9.18
C ILE A 79 -18.92 -14.06 7.80
N ALA A 80 -17.94 -13.16 7.77
CA ALA A 80 -17.52 -12.50 6.55
C ALA A 80 -16.88 -13.45 5.53
N SER A 81 -16.15 -14.48 5.97
CA SER A 81 -15.43 -15.42 5.09
C SER A 81 -16.26 -16.64 4.68
N LYS A 82 -17.48 -16.81 5.19
CA LYS A 82 -18.34 -17.97 4.84
C LYS A 82 -18.65 -18.01 3.34
N GLY A 83 -18.29 -19.12 2.68
CA GLY A 83 -18.52 -19.36 1.26
C GLY A 83 -17.64 -18.53 0.31
N VAL A 84 -16.64 -17.82 0.83
CA VAL A 84 -15.75 -16.97 0.04
C VAL A 84 -14.70 -17.80 -0.68
N ALA A 85 -14.51 -17.54 -1.98
CA ALA A 85 -13.46 -18.16 -2.78
C ALA A 85 -12.14 -17.39 -2.71
N ILE A 86 -12.18 -16.07 -2.57
CA ILE A 86 -10.97 -15.22 -2.52
C ILE A 86 -11.15 -14.05 -1.56
N ILE A 87 -10.10 -13.73 -0.82
CA ILE A 87 -10.05 -12.54 0.03
C ILE A 87 -9.05 -11.55 -0.54
N PHE A 88 -9.50 -10.33 -0.83
CA PHE A 88 -8.66 -9.17 -1.04
C PHE A 88 -8.51 -8.43 0.29
N HIS A 89 -7.42 -8.71 1.01
CA HIS A 89 -7.16 -8.07 2.30
C HIS A 89 -6.43 -6.73 2.09
N VAL A 90 -7.24 -5.66 1.94
CA VAL A 90 -6.75 -4.29 1.69
C VAL A 90 -6.75 -3.47 2.99
N ALA A 91 -7.49 -3.89 4.00
CA ALA A 91 -7.50 -3.24 5.31
C ALA A 91 -6.11 -3.24 5.95
N ALA A 92 -5.71 -2.11 6.52
CA ALA A 92 -4.44 -1.96 7.23
C ALA A 92 -4.55 -0.92 8.34
N GLY A 93 -3.82 -1.16 9.44
CA GLY A 93 -3.60 -0.15 10.46
C GLY A 93 -2.54 0.86 10.03
N ILE A 94 -2.88 2.15 10.04
CA ILE A 94 -1.94 3.26 9.84
C ILE A 94 -1.83 4.00 11.18
N GLU A 95 -1.40 3.23 12.20
CA GLU A 95 -1.24 3.74 13.55
C GLU A 95 0.17 4.27 13.77
N LYS A 96 0.33 5.17 14.74
CA LYS A 96 1.64 5.70 15.13
C LYS A 96 2.37 4.84 16.16
N THR A 97 1.68 3.86 16.75
CA THR A 97 2.19 2.99 17.82
C THR A 97 2.39 1.56 17.34
N PHE A 98 3.41 0.89 17.85
CA PHE A 98 3.68 -0.51 17.55
C PHE A 98 2.52 -1.44 17.95
N PRO A 99 1.94 -1.32 19.18
CA PRO A 99 0.76 -2.11 19.55
C PRO A 99 -0.44 -1.87 18.62
N GLY A 100 -0.72 -0.61 18.25
CA GLY A 100 -1.80 -0.27 17.34
C GLY A 100 -1.62 -0.90 15.95
N CYS A 101 -0.41 -0.83 15.38
CA CYS A 101 -0.10 -1.49 14.11
C CYS A 101 -0.15 -3.02 14.22
N PHE A 102 0.28 -3.61 15.35
CA PHE A 102 0.16 -5.04 15.59
C PHE A 102 -1.31 -5.47 15.60
N MET A 103 -2.13 -4.84 16.40
CA MET A 103 -3.56 -5.18 16.49
C MET A 103 -4.27 -5.00 15.13
N ASN A 104 -4.11 -3.84 14.50
CA ASN A 104 -4.89 -3.48 13.31
C ASN A 104 -4.31 -4.00 11.98
N SER A 105 -3.13 -4.63 11.98
CA SER A 105 -2.58 -5.30 10.80
C SER A 105 -2.36 -6.79 11.04
N VAL A 106 -1.66 -7.18 12.11
CA VAL A 106 -1.27 -8.58 12.31
C VAL A 106 -2.44 -9.40 12.83
N MET A 107 -3.07 -8.98 13.95
CA MET A 107 -4.17 -9.72 14.55
C MET A 107 -5.40 -9.78 13.65
N THR A 108 -5.71 -8.70 12.95
CA THR A 108 -6.80 -8.68 11.96
C THR A 108 -6.55 -9.65 10.81
N THR A 109 -5.32 -9.75 10.33
CA THR A 109 -4.92 -10.70 9.27
C THR A 109 -4.98 -12.15 9.80
N GLN A 110 -4.51 -12.38 11.03
CA GLN A 110 -4.58 -13.69 11.67
C GLN A 110 -6.01 -14.17 11.79
N ASN A 111 -6.93 -13.35 12.31
CA ASN A 111 -8.34 -13.73 12.46
C ASN A 111 -8.99 -14.10 11.11
N LEU A 112 -8.67 -13.39 10.03
CA LEU A 112 -9.13 -13.73 8.69
C LEU A 112 -8.54 -15.06 8.19
N LEU A 113 -7.23 -15.28 8.38
CA LEU A 113 -6.57 -16.53 7.99
C LEU A 113 -7.15 -17.71 8.78
N GLU A 114 -7.36 -17.57 10.11
CA GLU A 114 -7.99 -18.60 10.93
C GLU A 114 -9.40 -18.95 10.47
N SER A 115 -10.17 -17.97 9.98
CA SER A 115 -11.56 -18.18 9.54
C SER A 115 -11.70 -18.98 8.24
N ILE A 116 -10.61 -19.20 7.50
CA ILE A 116 -10.62 -19.91 6.21
C ILE A 116 -9.87 -21.24 6.22
N ILE A 117 -9.22 -21.62 7.34
CA ILE A 117 -8.41 -22.85 7.41
C ILE A 117 -9.19 -24.09 6.97
N GLN A 118 -10.45 -24.18 7.35
CA GLN A 118 -11.32 -25.34 7.05
C GLN A 118 -12.22 -25.13 5.84
N SER A 119 -11.98 -24.08 5.05
CA SER A 119 -12.84 -23.77 3.90
C SER A 119 -12.40 -24.53 2.66
N GLU A 120 -13.22 -25.46 2.18
CA GLU A 120 -12.99 -26.23 0.96
C GLU A 120 -13.16 -25.38 -0.31
N THR A 121 -13.92 -24.29 -0.24
CA THR A 121 -14.18 -23.40 -1.39
C THR A 121 -13.10 -22.32 -1.56
N PHE A 122 -12.22 -22.16 -0.57
CA PHE A 122 -11.24 -21.09 -0.58
C PHE A 122 -10.10 -21.36 -1.55
N LYS A 123 -9.80 -20.38 -2.41
CA LYS A 123 -8.83 -20.51 -3.50
C LYS A 123 -7.63 -19.56 -3.35
N ARG A 124 -7.78 -18.40 -2.69
CA ARG A 124 -6.65 -17.46 -2.53
C ARG A 124 -6.88 -16.38 -1.48
N PHE A 125 -5.80 -16.08 -0.74
CA PHE A 125 -5.66 -14.92 0.12
C PHE A 125 -4.72 -13.90 -0.52
N LEU A 126 -5.21 -12.75 -0.96
CA LEU A 126 -4.37 -11.65 -1.43
C LEU A 126 -4.15 -10.65 -0.30
N ASN A 127 -2.89 -10.44 0.09
CA ASN A 127 -2.49 -9.45 1.09
C ASN A 127 -1.91 -8.20 0.45
N VAL A 128 -2.45 -7.03 0.78
CA VAL A 128 -1.88 -5.75 0.35
C VAL A 128 -0.89 -5.25 1.42
N SER A 129 0.38 -5.45 1.15
CA SER A 129 1.53 -5.01 1.93
C SER A 129 1.98 -3.59 1.53
N SER A 130 3.28 -3.29 1.54
CA SER A 130 3.84 -1.97 1.18
C SER A 130 5.34 -2.04 0.91
N PHE A 131 5.90 -1.11 0.13
CA PHE A 131 7.35 -0.89 0.04
C PHE A 131 8.01 -0.50 1.39
N ALA A 132 7.22 -0.10 2.37
CA ALA A 132 7.72 0.20 3.70
C ALA A 132 8.41 -1.00 4.38
N VAL A 133 8.12 -2.23 3.94
CA VAL A 133 8.71 -3.47 4.49
C VAL A 133 10.20 -3.62 4.19
N TYR A 134 10.73 -2.96 3.16
CA TYR A 134 12.11 -3.15 2.75
C TYR A 134 13.11 -2.41 3.65
N SER A 135 14.22 -3.10 3.92
CA SER A 135 15.42 -2.48 4.50
C SER A 135 16.33 -1.98 3.40
N ASN A 136 16.66 -0.68 3.44
CA ASN A 136 17.60 -0.08 2.47
C ASN A 136 19.04 -0.01 2.99
N MET A 137 19.34 -0.61 4.15
CA MET A 137 20.65 -0.43 4.78
C MET A 137 21.77 -1.06 3.95
N LYS A 138 21.58 -2.27 3.45
CA LYS A 138 22.58 -3.00 2.65
C LYS A 138 22.58 -2.63 1.16
N ILE A 139 21.48 -2.10 0.61
CA ILE A 139 21.39 -1.71 -0.78
C ILE A 139 22.27 -0.47 -1.01
N LYS A 140 23.20 -0.52 -1.97
CA LYS A 140 24.01 0.67 -2.36
C LYS A 140 23.09 1.76 -2.93
N ARG A 141 23.49 3.03 -2.78
CA ARG A 141 22.76 4.14 -3.40
C ARG A 141 22.67 3.93 -4.91
N GLY A 142 21.46 4.06 -5.48
CA GLY A 142 21.20 3.74 -6.89
C GLY A 142 21.10 2.24 -7.18
N GLY A 143 21.21 1.37 -6.17
CA GLY A 143 21.00 -0.06 -6.32
C GLY A 143 19.54 -0.39 -6.63
N LEU A 144 19.30 -1.58 -7.16
CA LEU A 144 17.97 -2.07 -7.46
C LEU A 144 17.26 -2.51 -6.15
N LEU A 145 16.01 -2.11 -6.01
CA LEU A 145 15.09 -2.62 -5.01
C LEU A 145 14.01 -3.42 -5.76
N ASP A 146 13.99 -4.70 -5.53
CA ASP A 146 13.06 -5.68 -6.07
C ASP A 146 12.52 -6.60 -4.95
N GLU A 147 11.83 -7.66 -5.31
CA GLU A 147 11.17 -8.57 -4.38
C GLU A 147 12.14 -9.42 -3.56
N ASP A 148 13.38 -9.60 -4.03
CA ASP A 148 14.43 -10.39 -3.38
C ASP A 148 15.21 -9.59 -2.32
N CYS A 149 14.94 -8.29 -2.21
CA CYS A 149 15.58 -7.43 -1.24
C CYS A 149 15.14 -7.74 0.20
N GLU A 150 16.10 -7.60 1.12
CA GLU A 150 15.87 -7.86 2.55
C GLU A 150 14.76 -6.99 3.13
N LEU A 151 13.94 -7.62 3.96
CA LEU A 151 12.93 -6.92 4.76
C LEU A 151 13.57 -6.28 6.00
N GLU A 152 12.91 -5.28 6.54
CA GLU A 152 13.35 -4.63 7.78
C GLU A 152 13.21 -5.58 8.98
N ASP A 153 14.26 -5.69 9.78
CA ASP A 153 14.35 -6.53 10.97
C ASP A 153 14.58 -5.71 12.26
N GLN A 154 14.99 -4.45 12.13
CA GLN A 154 15.34 -3.55 13.22
C GLN A 154 14.28 -2.46 13.45
N PHE A 155 13.06 -2.89 13.73
CA PHE A 155 11.89 -2.00 13.81
C PHE A 155 12.02 -0.90 14.86
N MET A 156 12.55 -1.23 16.03
CA MET A 156 12.73 -0.27 17.12
C MET A 156 13.76 0.79 16.73
N SER A 157 14.87 0.38 16.12
CA SER A 157 15.91 1.31 15.64
C SER A 157 15.44 2.15 14.45
N ARG A 158 14.53 1.63 13.61
CA ARG A 158 13.89 2.38 12.53
C ARG A 158 12.79 3.31 13.03
N TYR A 159 12.22 3.01 14.21
CA TYR A 159 11.12 3.74 14.83
C TYR A 159 9.93 3.93 13.86
N ASP A 160 9.50 2.84 13.24
CA ASP A 160 8.48 2.82 12.20
C ASP A 160 7.46 1.71 12.46
N ALA A 161 6.41 2.07 13.21
CA ALA A 161 5.35 1.14 13.59
C ALA A 161 4.57 0.58 12.38
N TYR A 162 4.42 1.38 11.31
CA TYR A 162 3.76 0.92 10.09
C TYR A 162 4.59 -0.15 9.37
N CYS A 163 5.90 0.08 9.24
CA CYS A 163 6.82 -0.93 8.69
C CYS A 163 6.75 -2.24 9.49
N PHE A 164 6.82 -2.15 10.82
CA PHE A 164 6.68 -3.30 11.71
C PHE A 164 5.39 -4.08 11.45
N GLY A 165 4.25 -3.38 11.45
CA GLY A 165 2.95 -4.01 11.21
C GLY A 165 2.90 -4.73 9.87
N LYS A 166 3.42 -4.12 8.79
CA LYS A 166 3.41 -4.71 7.45
C LYS A 166 4.37 -5.89 7.29
N VAL A 167 5.58 -5.84 7.88
CA VAL A 167 6.50 -6.99 7.85
C VAL A 167 5.92 -8.17 8.64
N LYS A 168 5.35 -7.93 9.82
CA LYS A 168 4.71 -8.99 10.60
C LYS A 168 3.45 -9.53 9.93
N GLN A 169 2.71 -8.68 9.23
CA GLN A 169 1.55 -9.09 8.41
C GLN A 169 1.99 -10.02 7.27
N ASP A 170 3.04 -9.67 6.52
CA ASP A 170 3.58 -10.53 5.46
C ASP A 170 4.04 -11.88 6.04
N ALA A 171 4.76 -11.85 7.17
CA ALA A 171 5.26 -13.06 7.81
C ALA A 171 4.14 -14.03 8.22
N ILE A 172 3.05 -13.54 8.82
CA ILE A 172 1.93 -14.40 9.22
C ILE A 172 1.18 -14.99 8.02
N VAL A 173 1.06 -14.23 6.91
CA VAL A 173 0.47 -14.75 5.67
C VAL A 173 1.31 -15.89 5.10
N MET A 174 2.64 -15.75 5.07
CA MET A 174 3.56 -16.80 4.61
C MET A 174 3.51 -18.02 5.53
N GLU A 175 3.56 -17.83 6.85
CA GLU A 175 3.47 -18.90 7.86
C GLU A 175 2.19 -19.74 7.69
N TYR A 176 1.03 -19.08 7.55
CA TYR A 176 -0.24 -19.78 7.34
C TYR A 176 -0.31 -20.46 5.98
N GLY A 177 0.29 -19.85 4.95
CA GLY A 177 0.44 -20.47 3.64
C GLY A 177 1.23 -21.78 3.69
N GLU A 178 2.33 -21.81 4.41
CA GLU A 178 3.16 -23.01 4.57
C GLU A 178 2.49 -24.06 5.46
N LYS A 179 1.97 -23.64 6.62
CA LYS A 179 1.44 -24.55 7.65
C LYS A 179 0.10 -25.18 7.25
N TYR A 180 -0.81 -24.35 6.73
CA TYR A 180 -2.19 -24.76 6.43
C TYR A 180 -2.46 -24.89 4.94
N LYS A 181 -1.43 -24.74 4.10
CA LYS A 181 -1.54 -24.82 2.62
C LYS A 181 -2.52 -23.81 2.03
N ILE A 182 -2.67 -22.66 2.69
CA ILE A 182 -3.53 -21.58 2.19
C ILE A 182 -2.83 -20.93 0.98
N PRO A 183 -3.43 -20.95 -0.22
CA PRO A 183 -2.85 -20.27 -1.37
C PRO A 183 -2.88 -18.76 -1.15
N TYR A 184 -1.73 -18.08 -1.26
CA TYR A 184 -1.64 -16.64 -1.02
C TYR A 184 -0.88 -15.90 -2.13
N VAL A 185 -1.10 -14.60 -2.21
CA VAL A 185 -0.28 -13.65 -2.98
C VAL A 185 -0.08 -12.39 -2.12
N ILE A 186 1.14 -11.86 -2.10
CA ILE A 186 1.47 -10.61 -1.42
C ILE A 186 1.77 -9.54 -2.45
N ILE A 187 1.12 -8.39 -2.30
CA ILE A 187 1.33 -7.23 -3.14
C ILE A 187 1.99 -6.11 -2.33
N ARG A 188 3.10 -5.58 -2.81
CA ARG A 188 3.82 -4.46 -2.19
C ARG A 188 3.76 -3.22 -3.07
N PRO A 189 2.77 -2.34 -2.91
CA PRO A 189 2.72 -1.08 -3.63
C PRO A 189 3.80 -0.11 -3.14
N GLY A 190 4.30 0.71 -4.07
CA GLY A 190 5.07 1.90 -3.74
C GLY A 190 4.21 3.00 -3.11
N ALA A 191 4.55 4.25 -3.36
CA ALA A 191 3.77 5.40 -2.90
C ALA A 191 2.49 5.55 -3.74
N VAL A 192 1.36 5.07 -3.22
CA VAL A 192 0.08 5.13 -3.95
C VAL A 192 -0.44 6.56 -3.96
N TYR A 193 -0.71 7.09 -5.14
CA TYR A 193 -1.14 8.46 -5.37
C TYR A 193 -2.32 8.54 -6.36
N GLY A 194 -3.00 9.68 -6.36
CA GLY A 194 -4.13 9.94 -7.26
C GLY A 194 -5.21 10.78 -6.59
N PRO A 195 -6.33 11.05 -7.28
CA PRO A 195 -7.49 11.72 -6.70
C PRO A 195 -8.03 10.98 -5.49
N GLY A 196 -8.24 11.68 -4.37
CA GLY A 196 -8.71 11.09 -3.10
C GLY A 196 -7.61 10.57 -2.17
N ALA A 197 -6.32 10.69 -2.53
CA ALA A 197 -5.22 10.40 -1.61
C ALA A 197 -5.22 11.39 -0.43
N LYS A 198 -4.79 10.92 0.76
CA LYS A 198 -4.74 11.76 1.98
C LYS A 198 -3.70 12.88 1.93
N GLY A 199 -2.69 12.76 1.10
CA GLY A 199 -1.61 13.73 0.96
C GLY A 199 -1.25 13.98 -0.49
N SER A 200 -0.89 15.23 -0.78
CA SER A 200 -0.54 15.69 -2.13
C SER A 200 0.94 15.46 -2.48
N ILE A 201 1.81 15.43 -1.46
CA ILE A 201 3.24 15.20 -1.59
C ILE A 201 3.65 14.07 -0.65
N HIS A 202 4.28 13.03 -1.20
CA HIS A 202 4.75 11.90 -0.40
C HIS A 202 6.03 12.25 0.38
N SER A 203 6.23 11.65 1.57
CA SER A 203 7.40 11.83 2.43
C SER A 203 8.75 11.61 1.72
N ARG A 204 8.81 10.74 0.74
CA ARG A 204 10.01 10.50 -0.09
C ARG A 204 10.46 11.70 -0.92
N VAL A 205 9.62 12.71 -1.10
CA VAL A 205 10.00 13.99 -1.69
C VAL A 205 10.66 14.88 -0.65
N GLY A 206 10.10 14.93 0.56
CA GLY A 206 10.60 15.75 1.65
C GLY A 206 9.58 15.85 2.78
N ILE A 207 9.83 16.69 3.75
CA ILE A 207 9.01 16.90 4.94
C ILE A 207 8.70 18.38 5.15
N GLY A 208 7.44 18.68 5.46
CA GLY A 208 7.02 20.01 5.90
C GLY A 208 7.30 20.21 7.39
N THR A 209 7.93 21.32 7.75
CA THR A 209 8.20 21.69 9.14
C THR A 209 8.26 23.22 9.28
N PHE A 210 7.64 23.76 10.30
CA PHE A 210 7.65 25.21 10.63
C PHE A 210 7.40 26.13 9.42
N GLY A 211 6.43 25.79 8.55
CA GLY A 211 6.08 26.59 7.37
C GLY A 211 7.05 26.50 6.20
N ILE A 212 8.10 25.68 6.31
CA ILE A 212 9.10 25.44 5.27
C ILE A 212 9.06 23.96 4.88
N PHE A 213 9.25 23.68 3.59
CA PHE A 213 9.37 22.31 3.10
C PHE A 213 10.83 21.93 2.90
N LEU A 214 11.32 20.94 3.64
CA LEU A 214 12.65 20.36 3.48
C LEU A 214 12.62 19.33 2.37
N HIS A 215 13.19 19.66 1.22
CA HIS A 215 13.30 18.77 0.08
C HIS A 215 14.56 17.92 0.21
N ILE A 216 14.40 16.62 0.53
CA ILE A 216 15.53 15.70 0.80
C ILE A 216 15.75 14.74 -0.38
N GLY A 217 14.68 14.39 -1.10
CA GLY A 217 14.71 13.40 -2.18
C GLY A 217 15.64 13.74 -3.36
N GLY A 218 15.84 15.01 -3.67
CA GLY A 218 16.78 15.49 -4.69
C GLY A 218 16.54 14.86 -6.07
N SER A 219 17.55 14.18 -6.61
CA SER A 219 17.48 13.47 -7.90
C SER A 219 17.01 12.03 -7.79
N ASN A 220 16.62 11.57 -6.59
CA ASN A 220 16.12 10.21 -6.41
C ASN A 220 14.77 10.05 -7.12
N ARG A 221 14.53 8.89 -7.70
CA ARG A 221 13.21 8.54 -8.24
C ARG A 221 12.24 8.27 -7.10
N VAL A 222 11.01 8.75 -7.23
CA VAL A 222 9.94 8.47 -6.26
C VAL A 222 9.20 7.23 -6.74
N PRO A 223 9.11 6.15 -5.95
CA PRO A 223 8.43 4.92 -6.34
C PRO A 223 6.91 5.10 -6.30
N LEU A 224 6.38 5.80 -7.27
CA LEU A 224 4.97 6.12 -7.39
C LEU A 224 4.18 4.95 -7.96
N THR A 225 2.95 4.78 -7.48
CA THR A 225 1.96 3.83 -7.99
C THR A 225 0.63 4.55 -8.12
N TYR A 226 0.18 4.81 -9.34
CA TYR A 226 -1.11 5.46 -9.54
C TYR A 226 -2.26 4.56 -9.12
N ILE A 227 -3.27 5.12 -8.47
CA ILE A 227 -4.35 4.37 -7.83
C ILE A 227 -5.07 3.39 -8.79
N ASP A 228 -5.35 3.78 -10.03
CA ASP A 228 -6.00 2.90 -11.01
C ASP A 228 -5.05 1.76 -11.44
N ASN A 229 -3.77 2.06 -11.64
CA ASN A 229 -2.74 1.07 -11.97
C ASN A 229 -2.50 0.10 -10.80
N CYS A 230 -2.53 0.61 -9.57
CA CYS A 230 -2.41 -0.16 -8.34
C CYS A 230 -3.56 -1.16 -8.19
N ALA A 231 -4.79 -0.70 -8.32
CA ALA A 231 -5.98 -1.56 -8.21
C ALA A 231 -6.02 -2.62 -9.31
N ASP A 232 -5.64 -2.26 -10.53
CA ASP A 232 -5.52 -3.19 -11.65
C ASP A 232 -4.52 -4.33 -11.34
N ALA A 233 -3.33 -3.99 -10.86
CA ALA A 233 -2.32 -4.96 -10.48
C ALA A 233 -2.79 -5.86 -9.32
N ILE A 234 -3.44 -5.28 -8.31
CA ILE A 234 -4.02 -6.02 -7.18
C ILE A 234 -5.06 -7.03 -7.68
N VAL A 235 -5.98 -6.61 -8.53
CA VAL A 235 -7.03 -7.50 -9.05
C VAL A 235 -6.41 -8.61 -9.89
N LEU A 236 -5.51 -8.30 -10.82
CA LEU A 236 -4.82 -9.31 -11.63
C LEU A 236 -4.08 -10.33 -10.76
N ALA A 237 -3.32 -9.88 -9.77
CA ALA A 237 -2.60 -10.78 -8.87
C ALA A 237 -3.53 -11.68 -8.04
N GLY A 238 -4.70 -11.14 -7.67
CA GLY A 238 -5.71 -11.91 -6.95
C GLY A 238 -6.34 -13.01 -7.79
N VAL A 239 -6.69 -12.72 -9.03
CA VAL A 239 -7.52 -13.62 -9.83
C VAL A 239 -6.74 -14.52 -10.80
N LYS A 240 -5.47 -14.20 -11.15
CA LYS A 240 -4.70 -14.97 -12.11
C LYS A 240 -4.25 -16.31 -11.55
N SER A 241 -4.35 -17.38 -12.36
CA SER A 241 -3.86 -18.72 -12.02
C SER A 241 -2.31 -18.78 -12.00
N GLY A 242 -1.74 -19.78 -11.31
CA GLY A 242 -0.29 -20.08 -11.36
C GLY A 242 0.62 -19.12 -10.58
N VAL A 243 0.07 -18.21 -9.75
CA VAL A 243 0.87 -17.22 -9.01
C VAL A 243 0.74 -17.34 -7.48
N SER A 244 0.34 -18.49 -7.00
CA SER A 244 0.24 -18.77 -5.56
C SER A 244 1.64 -18.79 -4.93
N GLY A 245 1.80 -18.17 -3.76
CA GLY A 245 3.09 -18.03 -3.06
C GLY A 245 3.93 -16.84 -3.53
N GLU A 246 3.50 -16.12 -4.56
CA GLU A 246 4.26 -15.02 -5.14
C GLU A 246 4.12 -13.71 -4.38
N VAL A 247 5.19 -12.93 -4.41
CA VAL A 247 5.26 -11.56 -3.92
C VAL A 247 5.53 -10.64 -5.11
N PHE A 248 4.78 -9.53 -5.22
CA PHE A 248 4.92 -8.58 -6.32
C PHE A 248 5.08 -7.14 -5.83
N ASN A 249 6.04 -6.44 -6.40
CA ASN A 249 6.17 -5.00 -6.28
C ASN A 249 5.31 -4.28 -7.32
N ILE A 250 4.56 -3.28 -6.90
CA ILE A 250 3.79 -2.44 -7.83
C ILE A 250 4.36 -1.03 -7.84
N ILE A 251 4.84 -0.59 -8.99
CA ILE A 251 5.25 0.78 -9.30
C ILE A 251 4.91 1.11 -10.75
N ASP A 252 4.68 2.39 -11.03
CA ASP A 252 4.52 2.88 -12.40
C ASP A 252 5.87 2.86 -13.14
N ASP A 253 5.84 2.92 -14.48
CA ASP A 253 7.04 2.79 -15.32
C ASP A 253 7.94 4.04 -15.27
N ASP A 254 7.40 5.20 -15.63
CA ASP A 254 8.17 6.43 -15.79
C ASP A 254 8.22 7.25 -14.50
N LEU A 255 8.96 6.75 -13.51
CA LEU A 255 9.04 7.39 -12.21
C LEU A 255 9.72 8.75 -12.27
N PRO A 256 9.09 9.84 -11.80
CA PRO A 256 9.72 11.16 -11.77
C PRO A 256 10.82 11.23 -10.73
N MET A 257 11.84 12.07 -10.98
CA MET A 257 12.74 12.47 -9.91
C MET A 257 12.01 13.33 -8.88
N SER A 258 12.38 13.20 -7.62
CA SER A 258 11.78 13.97 -6.52
C SER A 258 11.75 15.50 -6.78
N ARG A 259 12.86 16.06 -7.31
CA ARG A 259 12.93 17.48 -7.71
C ARG A 259 11.99 17.84 -8.86
N GLN A 260 11.75 16.91 -9.81
CA GLN A 260 10.81 17.14 -10.91
C GLN A 260 9.37 17.13 -10.39
N PHE A 261 9.03 16.16 -9.53
CA PHE A 261 7.73 16.10 -8.87
C PHE A 261 7.44 17.37 -8.08
N LEU A 262 8.38 17.81 -7.23
CA LEU A 262 8.22 19.01 -6.42
C LEU A 262 8.06 20.29 -7.27
N ARG A 263 8.82 20.41 -8.36
CA ARG A 263 8.68 21.55 -9.31
C ARG A 263 7.29 21.53 -9.92
N MET A 264 6.88 20.40 -10.50
CA MET A 264 5.56 20.27 -11.12
C MET A 264 4.42 20.58 -10.13
N TYR A 265 4.57 20.12 -8.88
CA TYR A 265 3.60 20.42 -7.83
C TYR A 265 3.50 21.92 -7.53
N LYS A 266 4.64 22.59 -7.35
CA LYS A 266 4.68 24.05 -7.11
C LYS A 266 4.08 24.86 -8.24
N ASP A 267 4.34 24.45 -9.47
CA ASP A 267 3.83 25.15 -10.67
C ASP A 267 2.32 24.95 -10.88
N LYS A 268 1.80 23.75 -10.52
CA LYS A 268 0.43 23.35 -10.88
C LYS A 268 -0.58 23.43 -9.75
N VAL A 269 -0.14 23.29 -8.51
CA VAL A 269 -1.04 23.19 -7.33
C VAL A 269 -0.88 24.40 -6.44
N LYS A 270 0.26 24.53 -5.76
CA LYS A 270 0.49 25.59 -4.79
C LYS A 270 1.97 25.91 -4.65
N HIS A 271 2.31 27.19 -4.77
CA HIS A 271 3.67 27.64 -4.51
C HIS A 271 3.93 27.78 -2.99
N PHE A 272 5.11 27.31 -2.54
CA PHE A 272 5.57 27.43 -1.15
C PHE A 272 7.09 27.43 -1.05
N LYS A 273 7.61 27.92 0.08
CA LYS A 273 9.05 27.96 0.33
C LYS A 273 9.60 26.56 0.58
N SER A 274 10.69 26.19 -0.09
CA SER A 274 11.39 24.93 0.16
C SER A 274 12.89 25.10 0.13
N ILE A 275 13.58 24.34 0.97
CA ILE A 275 15.04 24.29 1.06
C ILE A 275 15.48 22.89 0.69
N TYR A 276 16.43 22.77 -0.23
CA TYR A 276 17.04 21.50 -0.57
C TYR A 276 18.10 21.12 0.47
N VAL A 277 17.96 19.93 1.04
CA VAL A 277 18.91 19.34 1.96
C VAL A 277 19.50 18.08 1.31
N PRO A 278 20.81 18.06 0.98
CA PRO A 278 21.45 16.88 0.42
C PRO A 278 21.32 15.65 1.34
N TYR A 279 21.09 14.49 0.76
CA TYR A 279 20.92 13.22 1.50
C TYR A 279 22.03 12.98 2.55
N ARG A 280 23.31 13.22 2.20
CA ARG A 280 24.44 13.01 3.11
C ARG A 280 24.37 13.92 4.33
N VAL A 281 23.97 15.19 4.14
CA VAL A 281 23.80 16.16 5.23
C VAL A 281 22.65 15.73 6.15
N PHE A 282 21.51 15.36 5.56
CA PHE A 282 20.37 14.88 6.35
C PHE A 282 20.66 13.55 7.06
N TYR A 283 21.42 12.66 6.43
CA TYR A 283 21.85 11.39 7.05
C TYR A 283 22.76 11.62 8.26
N LEU A 284 23.70 12.61 8.16
CA LEU A 284 24.53 13.04 9.29
C LEU A 284 23.67 13.62 10.42
N PHE A 285 22.70 14.46 10.08
CA PHE A 285 21.74 14.97 11.07
C PHE A 285 20.99 13.81 11.76
N CYS A 286 20.51 12.82 11.03
CA CYS A 286 19.87 11.64 11.60
C CYS A 286 20.81 10.85 12.54
N TYR A 287 22.09 10.74 12.18
CA TYR A 287 23.10 10.09 13.03
C TYR A 287 23.30 10.84 14.36
N LEU A 288 23.44 12.17 14.29
CA LEU A 288 23.59 13.00 15.49
C LEU A 288 22.32 12.95 16.37
N TRP A 289 21.15 12.95 15.75
CA TRP A 289 19.87 12.79 16.45
C TRP A 289 19.76 11.45 17.17
N GLU A 290 20.15 10.35 16.52
CA GLU A 290 20.22 9.02 17.17
C GLU A 290 21.13 9.05 18.40
N LYS A 291 22.34 9.62 18.27
CA LYS A 291 23.28 9.71 19.37
C LYS A 291 22.73 10.52 20.53
N TYR A 292 22.12 11.63 20.24
CA TYR A 292 21.51 12.49 21.27
C TYR A 292 20.31 11.80 21.93
N SER A 293 19.44 11.15 21.15
CA SER A 293 18.31 10.38 21.69
C SER A 293 18.78 9.26 22.64
N MET A 294 19.85 8.55 22.29
CA MET A 294 20.45 7.50 23.15
C MET A 294 21.11 8.10 24.41
N TRP A 295 21.81 9.22 24.27
CA TRP A 295 22.46 9.90 25.40
C TRP A 295 21.47 10.49 26.39
N SER A 296 20.33 10.96 25.91
CA SER A 296 19.25 11.54 26.73
C SER A 296 18.28 10.50 27.29
N ASP A 297 18.64 9.19 27.28
CA ASP A 297 17.78 8.07 27.74
C ASP A 297 16.36 8.12 27.16
N GLY A 298 16.24 8.52 25.89
CA GLY A 298 14.99 8.55 25.16
C GLY A 298 14.09 9.73 25.46
N GLN A 299 14.55 10.79 26.15
CA GLN A 299 13.79 12.04 26.33
C GLN A 299 13.40 12.66 24.99
N LEU A 300 14.25 12.51 23.94
CA LEU A 300 13.87 12.77 22.58
C LEU A 300 13.52 11.45 21.87
N PRO A 301 12.33 11.36 21.23
CA PRO A 301 11.97 10.18 20.46
C PRO A 301 12.89 10.00 19.27
N LEU A 302 13.12 8.74 18.85
CA LEU A 302 13.97 8.37 17.72
C LEU A 302 13.30 8.71 16.35
N ALA A 303 12.66 9.87 16.25
CA ALA A 303 11.89 10.30 15.09
C ALA A 303 12.74 10.43 13.82
N PHE A 304 13.98 10.89 13.97
CA PHE A 304 14.98 10.96 12.90
C PHE A 304 16.07 9.93 13.20
N ASN A 305 16.24 8.99 12.29
CA ASN A 305 17.25 7.96 12.40
C ASN A 305 17.76 7.54 11.02
N ARG A 306 18.95 6.92 10.98
CA ARG A 306 19.62 6.56 9.73
C ARG A 306 18.83 5.50 8.93
N ARG A 307 18.17 4.55 9.60
CA ARG A 307 17.38 3.50 8.93
C ARG A 307 16.19 4.09 8.19
N LYS A 308 15.41 4.95 8.86
CA LYS A 308 14.29 5.66 8.25
C LYS A 308 14.75 6.60 7.13
N CYS A 309 15.85 7.34 7.37
CA CYS A 309 16.45 8.19 6.36
C CYS A 309 16.88 7.39 5.11
N ALA A 310 17.50 6.22 5.29
CA ALA A 310 17.88 5.35 4.19
C ALA A 310 16.67 4.80 3.43
N ALA A 311 15.63 4.36 4.15
CA ALA A 311 14.41 3.83 3.56
C ALA A 311 13.68 4.87 2.70
N GLU A 312 13.65 6.13 3.13
CA GLU A 312 12.93 7.20 2.45
C GLU A 312 13.75 7.90 1.35
N TRP A 313 15.05 8.22 1.60
CA TRP A 313 15.79 9.16 0.77
C TRP A 313 17.14 8.70 0.25
N LYS A 314 17.59 7.46 0.50
CA LYS A 314 18.88 6.96 -0.01
C LYS A 314 18.93 6.95 -1.54
N GLY A 315 17.80 6.70 -2.19
CA GLY A 315 17.63 6.67 -3.65
C GLY A 315 18.01 5.33 -4.25
N ASN A 316 16.98 4.60 -4.65
CA ASN A 316 17.09 3.31 -5.31
C ASN A 316 16.56 3.39 -6.74
N ARG A 317 16.90 2.40 -7.56
CA ARG A 317 16.13 2.02 -8.73
C ARG A 317 15.08 1.01 -8.28
N TYR A 318 13.99 0.91 -9.00
CA TYR A 318 12.88 0.03 -8.64
C TYR A 318 12.51 -0.82 -9.83
N SER A 319 11.99 -2.03 -9.58
CA SER A 319 11.55 -2.97 -10.62
C SER A 319 10.09 -3.36 -10.42
N ASN A 320 9.35 -3.40 -11.52
CA ASN A 320 8.04 -4.05 -11.63
C ASN A 320 8.10 -5.20 -12.65
N LYS A 321 9.32 -5.70 -12.92
CA LYS A 321 9.56 -6.72 -13.95
C LYS A 321 8.79 -8.00 -13.65
N LYS A 322 8.87 -8.50 -12.42
CA LYS A 322 8.18 -9.72 -11.98
C LYS A 322 6.66 -9.61 -12.18
N LEU A 323 6.08 -8.46 -11.81
CA LEU A 323 4.66 -8.18 -12.02
C LEU A 323 4.27 -8.26 -13.50
N LYS A 324 5.10 -7.70 -14.40
CA LYS A 324 4.87 -7.74 -15.86
C LYS A 324 5.02 -9.14 -16.43
N ASP A 325 6.10 -9.83 -16.06
CA ASP A 325 6.42 -11.14 -16.60
C ASP A 325 5.38 -12.20 -16.22
N LEU A 326 4.97 -12.25 -14.95
CA LEU A 326 4.06 -13.28 -14.47
C LEU A 326 2.57 -12.91 -14.63
N LEU A 327 2.19 -11.64 -14.48
CA LEU A 327 0.79 -11.24 -14.61
C LEU A 327 0.44 -10.69 -16.00
N GLY A 328 1.42 -10.35 -16.84
CA GLY A 328 1.18 -9.63 -18.08
C GLY A 328 0.68 -8.19 -17.84
N TRP A 329 0.87 -7.67 -16.63
CA TRP A 329 0.39 -6.35 -16.26
C TRP A 329 1.10 -5.23 -17.02
N LYS A 330 0.34 -4.20 -17.37
CA LYS A 330 0.84 -2.95 -17.94
C LYS A 330 0.08 -1.78 -17.32
N PRO A 331 0.74 -0.65 -17.00
CA PRO A 331 0.03 0.53 -16.50
C PRO A 331 -1.05 0.98 -17.49
N LYS A 332 -2.30 1.04 -17.06
CA LYS A 332 -3.43 1.55 -17.87
C LYS A 332 -3.37 3.06 -18.07
N VAL A 333 -2.80 3.75 -17.08
CA VAL A 333 -2.65 5.20 -17.10
C VAL A 333 -1.16 5.53 -17.04
N SER A 334 -0.64 6.26 -18.03
CA SER A 334 0.76 6.70 -18.03
C SER A 334 1.04 7.63 -16.86
N THR A 335 2.27 7.61 -16.33
CA THR A 335 2.68 8.47 -15.20
C THR A 335 2.41 9.95 -15.47
N LYS A 336 2.60 10.42 -16.72
CA LYS A 336 2.30 11.81 -17.12
C LYS A 336 0.82 12.17 -16.91
N ASN A 337 -0.10 11.30 -17.35
CA ASN A 337 -1.53 11.52 -17.22
C ASN A 337 -1.99 11.35 -15.76
N ALA A 338 -1.42 10.40 -15.05
CA ALA A 338 -1.68 10.16 -13.65
C ALA A 338 -1.29 11.37 -12.77
N LEU A 339 -0.10 11.94 -12.99
CA LEU A 339 0.36 13.15 -12.30
C LEU A 339 -0.52 14.36 -12.65
N LYS A 340 -0.97 14.49 -13.92
CA LYS A 340 -1.89 15.55 -14.32
C LYS A 340 -3.19 15.48 -13.50
N ARG A 341 -3.84 14.30 -13.46
CA ARG A 341 -5.07 14.06 -12.68
C ARG A 341 -4.89 14.32 -11.18
N HIS A 342 -3.75 13.88 -10.64
CA HIS A 342 -3.40 14.10 -9.23
C HIS A 342 -3.29 15.60 -8.90
N PHE A 343 -2.54 16.36 -9.71
CA PHE A 343 -2.36 17.79 -9.47
C PHE A 343 -3.65 18.60 -9.70
N GLU A 344 -4.46 18.26 -10.71
CA GLU A 344 -5.75 18.89 -10.94
C GLU A 344 -6.69 18.69 -9.75
N TYR A 345 -6.74 17.48 -9.17
CA TYR A 345 -7.53 17.20 -7.98
C TYR A 345 -7.11 18.07 -6.78
N PHE A 346 -5.81 18.13 -6.47
CA PHE A 346 -5.32 18.91 -5.34
C PHE A 346 -5.42 20.42 -5.56
N LYS A 347 -5.26 20.90 -6.80
CA LYS A 347 -5.53 22.30 -7.14
C LYS A 347 -6.99 22.67 -6.88
N GLY A 348 -7.93 21.80 -7.23
CA GLY A 348 -9.35 21.97 -6.91
C GLY A 348 -9.62 22.11 -5.42
N LEU A 349 -8.97 21.29 -4.58
CA LEU A 349 -9.09 21.35 -3.12
C LEU A 349 -8.50 22.65 -2.54
N GLU A 350 -7.35 23.10 -3.03
CA GLU A 350 -6.75 24.38 -2.58
C GLU A 350 -7.66 25.57 -2.91
N ASN A 351 -8.32 25.57 -4.08
CA ASN A 351 -9.25 26.64 -4.48
C ASN A 351 -10.53 26.66 -3.63
N ILE A 352 -10.94 25.52 -3.05
CA ILE A 352 -12.11 25.45 -2.14
C ILE A 352 -11.74 25.98 -0.74
N ASN A 353 -10.48 25.83 -0.34
CA ASN A 353 -9.99 26.20 1.00
C ASN A 353 -9.34 27.60 1.05
N ALA A 354 -9.24 28.32 -0.08
CA ALA A 354 -8.72 29.68 -0.20
C ALA A 354 -9.88 30.70 -0.21
#